data_99d918710f0054a89c3665c672c9b1e9
#
_entry.id   99d918710f0054a89c3665c672c9b1e9
#
_cell.length_a   1.000
_cell.length_b   1.000
_cell.length_c   1.000
_cell.angle_alpha   90.00
_cell.angle_beta   90.00
_cell.angle_gamma   90.00
#
_symmetry.space_group_name_H-M   'P 1'
#
loop_
_entity.id
_entity.type
_entity.pdbx_description
1 polymer ?
#
loop_
_entity_poly.entity_id
_entity_poly.type
_entity_poly.pdbx_seq_one_letter_code
_entity_poly.pdbx_strand_id
1 'polypeptide(L)'
;RAGVSPGAVRPAARRAWTDARLSHTRNGVYGAMWAAALASAAMVCETVDEVLDAADAVVPPGSRLAAAIRLGRDAGRDGDASEAGVRAGLDTIHAAYGDLHWVHVLNNAAVIAYALTAGRGADGRGDFGASVAIAVTAGWDTDSAGATVGGVVGALQGVEGIGQRWTRPLDGHIATSLPGGEQRIVDLAARTVALATVAGVGAGGGGRGPRAEAGAGG
;
A
#
# COMPACT_ATOMS: atom_id res chain seq x y z
N ARG A 1 3.91 -8.33 10.20
CA ARG A 1 3.20 -9.61 9.89
C ARG A 1 2.71 -9.69 8.46
N ALA A 2 2.32 -8.57 7.82
CA ALA A 2 1.92 -8.56 6.41
C ALA A 2 3.06 -8.99 5.48
N GLY A 3 4.29 -8.52 5.72
CA GLY A 3 5.48 -8.88 4.94
C GLY A 3 5.90 -10.36 5.02
N VAL A 4 5.39 -11.13 6.00
CA VAL A 4 5.60 -12.59 6.07
C VAL A 4 4.44 -13.38 5.45
N SER A 5 3.54 -12.73 4.72
CA SER A 5 2.37 -13.31 4.05
C SER A 5 2.18 -12.74 2.66
N PRO A 6 3.20 -12.81 1.76
CA PRO A 6 3.11 -12.27 0.40
C PRO A 6 1.90 -12.87 -0.33
N GLY A 7 1.05 -12.03 -0.94
CA GLY A 7 -0.14 -12.45 -1.68
C GLY A 7 -1.28 -13.07 -0.85
N ALA A 8 -1.03 -13.35 0.41
CA ALA A 8 -2.06 -13.90 1.31
C ALA A 8 -2.93 -12.79 1.92
N VAL A 9 -3.61 -12.01 1.07
CA VAL A 9 -4.33 -10.78 1.42
C VAL A 9 -5.38 -11.00 2.52
N ARG A 10 -6.25 -12.01 2.37
CA ARG A 10 -7.29 -12.31 3.39
C ARG A 10 -6.70 -12.76 4.74
N PRO A 11 -5.70 -13.67 4.80
CA PRO A 11 -5.00 -13.99 6.04
C PRO A 11 -4.31 -12.76 6.69
N ALA A 12 -3.70 -11.88 5.91
CA ALA A 12 -3.09 -10.65 6.42
C ALA A 12 -4.15 -9.72 7.05
N ALA A 13 -5.26 -9.49 6.35
CA ALA A 13 -6.39 -8.70 6.83
C ALA A 13 -7.01 -9.30 8.11
N ARG A 14 -7.17 -10.64 8.19
CA ARG A 14 -7.70 -11.31 9.39
C ARG A 14 -6.80 -11.10 10.61
N ARG A 15 -5.48 -11.17 10.44
CA ARG A 15 -4.54 -10.89 11.54
C ARG A 15 -4.65 -9.43 11.99
N ALA A 16 -4.69 -8.49 11.04
CA ALA A 16 -4.88 -7.08 11.35
C ALA A 16 -6.21 -6.81 12.07
N TRP A 17 -7.30 -7.49 11.68
CA TRP A 17 -8.57 -7.41 12.38
C TRP A 17 -8.44 -7.87 13.84
N THR A 18 -7.72 -8.97 14.10
CA THR A 18 -7.51 -9.49 15.46
C THR A 18 -6.75 -8.47 16.32
N ASP A 19 -5.72 -7.84 15.78
CA ASP A 19 -4.89 -6.87 16.50
C ASP A 19 -5.64 -5.54 16.69
N ALA A 20 -6.25 -5.01 15.62
CA ALA A 20 -6.87 -3.67 15.63
C ALA A 20 -8.11 -3.58 16.53
N ARG A 21 -8.89 -4.64 16.68
CA ARG A 21 -10.10 -4.62 17.53
C ARG A 21 -9.82 -4.42 19.03
N LEU A 22 -8.55 -4.48 19.44
CA LEU A 22 -8.15 -4.14 20.81
C LEU A 22 -8.31 -2.65 21.10
N SER A 23 -8.18 -1.79 20.08
CA SER A 23 -8.17 -0.33 20.23
C SER A 23 -9.11 0.41 19.27
N HIS A 24 -9.63 -0.25 18.24
CA HIS A 24 -10.43 0.34 17.19
C HIS A 24 -11.77 -0.37 17.01
N THR A 25 -12.72 0.32 16.36
CA THR A 25 -14.02 -0.24 15.97
C THR A 25 -14.34 0.10 14.51
N ARG A 26 -15.22 -0.67 13.90
CA ARG A 26 -15.79 -0.39 12.56
C ARG A 26 -14.72 0.05 11.53
N ASN A 27 -14.82 1.27 11.00
CA ASN A 27 -13.92 1.76 9.95
C ASN A 27 -12.44 1.76 10.36
N GLY A 28 -12.12 1.97 11.65
CA GLY A 28 -10.73 1.87 12.14
C GLY A 28 -10.17 0.45 12.00
N VAL A 29 -10.98 -0.56 12.32
CA VAL A 29 -10.61 -1.97 12.10
C VAL A 29 -10.48 -2.27 10.60
N TYR A 30 -11.42 -1.80 9.79
CA TYR A 30 -11.38 -2.01 8.33
C TYR A 30 -10.15 -1.33 7.70
N GLY A 31 -9.76 -0.14 8.19
CA GLY A 31 -8.53 0.54 7.76
C GLY A 31 -7.26 -0.27 8.04
N ALA A 32 -7.16 -0.87 9.24
CA ALA A 32 -6.04 -1.76 9.56
C ALA A 32 -6.02 -3.02 8.67
N MET A 33 -7.19 -3.60 8.36
CA MET A 33 -7.32 -4.72 7.44
C MET A 33 -6.88 -4.32 6.04
N TRP A 34 -7.29 -3.16 5.54
CA TRP A 34 -6.95 -2.63 4.24
C TRP A 34 -5.44 -2.35 4.13
N ALA A 35 -4.84 -1.68 5.11
CA ALA A 35 -3.39 -1.42 5.12
C ALA A 35 -2.55 -2.73 5.12
N ALA A 36 -2.97 -3.74 5.88
CA ALA A 36 -2.32 -5.04 5.85
C ALA A 36 -2.49 -5.77 4.51
N ALA A 37 -3.64 -5.59 3.86
CA ALA A 37 -3.93 -6.12 2.54
C ALA A 37 -3.08 -5.45 1.46
N LEU A 38 -2.94 -4.11 1.48
CA LEU A 38 -2.03 -3.36 0.60
C LEU A 38 -0.60 -3.89 0.69
N ALA A 39 -0.06 -3.99 1.91
CA ALA A 39 1.30 -4.48 2.12
C ALA A 39 1.50 -5.94 1.66
N SER A 40 0.49 -6.80 1.82
CA SER A 40 0.54 -8.19 1.38
C SER A 40 0.46 -8.31 -0.15
N ALA A 41 -0.42 -7.53 -0.78
CA ALA A 41 -0.62 -7.50 -2.23
C ALA A 41 0.60 -6.93 -2.95
N ALA A 42 1.16 -5.82 -2.46
CA ALA A 42 2.32 -5.16 -3.04
C ALA A 42 3.57 -6.05 -3.20
N MET A 43 3.65 -7.14 -2.44
CA MET A 43 4.75 -8.11 -2.53
C MET A 43 4.65 -9.05 -3.74
N VAL A 44 3.51 -9.12 -4.43
CA VAL A 44 3.25 -10.11 -5.49
C VAL A 44 2.51 -9.54 -6.72
N CYS A 45 1.87 -8.40 -6.60
CA CYS A 45 1.24 -7.69 -7.71
C CYS A 45 2.28 -6.94 -8.54
N GLU A 46 1.94 -6.61 -9.77
CA GLU A 46 2.82 -5.89 -10.69
C GLU A 46 2.47 -4.40 -10.76
N THR A 47 1.22 -4.04 -10.47
CA THR A 47 0.72 -2.66 -10.59
C THR A 47 0.01 -2.17 -9.33
N VAL A 48 -0.04 -0.85 -9.19
CA VAL A 48 -0.79 -0.17 -8.11
C VAL A 48 -2.29 -0.51 -8.17
N ASP A 49 -2.87 -0.58 -9.36
CA ASP A 49 -4.30 -0.90 -9.51
C ASP A 49 -4.60 -2.32 -9.02
N GLU A 50 -3.76 -3.31 -9.34
CA GLU A 50 -3.90 -4.68 -8.83
C GLU A 50 -3.78 -4.72 -7.30
N VAL A 51 -2.86 -3.97 -6.72
CA VAL A 51 -2.70 -3.88 -5.25
C VAL A 51 -3.94 -3.30 -4.61
N LEU A 52 -4.47 -2.19 -5.15
CA LEU A 52 -5.68 -1.55 -4.65
C LEU A 52 -6.90 -2.46 -4.77
N ASP A 53 -7.09 -3.12 -5.93
CA ASP A 53 -8.22 -4.03 -6.15
C ASP A 53 -8.20 -5.21 -5.16
N ALA A 54 -7.02 -5.79 -4.95
CA ALA A 54 -6.85 -6.88 -3.98
C ALA A 54 -7.11 -6.42 -2.53
N ALA A 55 -6.67 -5.21 -2.18
CA ALA A 55 -6.86 -4.67 -0.85
C ALA A 55 -8.32 -4.22 -0.60
N ASP A 56 -8.98 -3.63 -1.58
CA ASP A 56 -10.37 -3.18 -1.48
C ASP A 56 -11.33 -4.37 -1.24
N ALA A 57 -11.00 -5.54 -1.75
CA ALA A 57 -11.79 -6.76 -1.60
C ALA A 57 -11.93 -7.27 -0.15
N VAL A 58 -11.12 -6.78 0.80
CA VAL A 58 -11.27 -7.11 2.24
C VAL A 58 -12.06 -6.08 3.02
N VAL A 59 -12.40 -4.94 2.42
CA VAL A 59 -13.18 -3.86 3.05
C VAL A 59 -14.67 -4.11 2.80
N PRO A 60 -15.55 -4.03 3.82
CA PRO A 60 -16.98 -4.16 3.61
C PRO A 60 -17.49 -3.10 2.60
N PRO A 61 -18.13 -3.50 1.49
CA PRO A 61 -18.42 -2.60 0.36
C PRO A 61 -19.37 -1.45 0.69
N GLY A 62 -20.26 -1.63 1.68
CA GLY A 62 -21.18 -0.59 2.15
C GLY A 62 -20.61 0.28 3.27
N SER A 63 -19.32 0.13 3.64
CA SER A 63 -18.71 0.91 4.70
C SER A 63 -18.33 2.34 4.25
N ARG A 64 -18.26 3.26 5.22
CA ARG A 64 -17.74 4.60 4.95
C ARG A 64 -16.28 4.56 4.49
N LEU A 65 -15.50 3.58 4.94
CA LEU A 65 -14.12 3.40 4.48
C LEU A 65 -14.07 3.06 3.00
N ALA A 66 -14.91 2.13 2.53
CA ALA A 66 -14.98 1.78 1.11
C ALA A 66 -15.38 3.01 0.26
N ALA A 67 -16.26 3.86 0.77
CA ALA A 67 -16.61 5.11 0.09
C ALA A 67 -15.44 6.09 0.03
N ALA A 68 -14.65 6.21 1.11
CA ALA A 68 -13.47 7.07 1.17
C ALA A 68 -12.37 6.61 0.21
N ILE A 69 -12.09 5.31 0.17
CA ILE A 69 -11.13 4.72 -0.77
C ILE A 69 -11.56 4.97 -2.22
N ARG A 70 -12.84 4.74 -2.54
CA ARG A 70 -13.36 5.03 -3.89
C ARG A 70 -13.18 6.49 -4.27
N LEU A 71 -13.55 7.43 -3.39
CA LEU A 71 -13.37 8.85 -3.66
C LEU A 71 -11.91 9.19 -4.00
N GLY A 72 -10.96 8.66 -3.23
CA GLY A 72 -9.54 8.88 -3.50
C GLY A 72 -9.10 8.28 -4.83
N ARG A 73 -9.52 7.04 -5.14
CA ARG A 73 -9.21 6.39 -6.42
C ARG A 73 -9.81 7.13 -7.61
N ASP A 74 -11.06 7.55 -7.51
CA ASP A 74 -11.77 8.26 -8.60
C ASP A 74 -11.08 9.61 -8.84
N ALA A 75 -10.82 10.40 -7.80
CA ALA A 75 -10.08 11.66 -7.93
C ALA A 75 -8.69 11.47 -8.58
N GLY A 76 -8.00 10.35 -8.28
CA GLY A 76 -6.69 10.05 -8.87
C GLY A 76 -6.74 9.55 -10.32
N ARG A 77 -7.87 9.01 -10.77
CA ARG A 77 -8.09 8.61 -12.17
C ARG A 77 -8.49 9.78 -13.04
N ASP A 78 -9.35 10.65 -12.51
CA ASP A 78 -9.93 11.77 -13.24
C ASP A 78 -8.96 12.97 -13.35
N GLY A 79 -8.00 13.07 -12.41
CA GLY A 79 -6.99 14.13 -12.38
C GLY A 79 -5.83 13.90 -13.34
N ASP A 80 -5.22 14.99 -13.79
CA ASP A 80 -3.93 14.94 -14.45
C ASP A 80 -2.75 14.97 -13.42
N ALA A 81 -1.55 14.61 -13.87
CA ALA A 81 -0.35 14.59 -13.02
C ALA A 81 0.29 15.97 -12.82
N SER A 82 -0.33 17.05 -13.30
CA SER A 82 0.15 18.41 -13.07
C SER A 82 -0.05 18.82 -11.61
N GLU A 83 0.69 19.82 -11.15
CA GLU A 83 0.50 20.37 -9.80
C GLU A 83 -0.95 20.85 -9.58
N ALA A 84 -1.56 21.45 -10.61
CA ALA A 84 -2.94 21.92 -10.56
C ALA A 84 -3.94 20.75 -10.45
N GLY A 85 -3.73 19.67 -11.22
CA GLY A 85 -4.53 18.45 -11.14
C GLY A 85 -4.44 17.76 -9.79
N VAL A 86 -3.21 17.63 -9.26
CA VAL A 86 -2.99 17.09 -7.91
C VAL A 86 -3.71 17.93 -6.86
N ARG A 87 -3.61 19.25 -6.92
CA ARG A 87 -4.29 20.16 -6.00
C ARG A 87 -5.81 20.00 -6.07
N ALA A 88 -6.40 19.96 -7.27
CA ALA A 88 -7.83 19.78 -7.46
C ALA A 88 -8.35 18.45 -6.89
N GLY A 89 -7.58 17.36 -7.07
CA GLY A 89 -7.91 16.07 -6.47
C GLY A 89 -7.86 16.10 -4.93
N LEU A 90 -6.85 16.74 -4.34
CA LEU A 90 -6.76 16.94 -2.90
C LEU A 90 -7.89 17.82 -2.36
N ASP A 91 -8.26 18.92 -3.06
CA ASP A 91 -9.37 19.79 -2.70
C ASP A 91 -10.69 19.00 -2.66
N THR A 92 -10.90 18.06 -3.60
CA THR A 92 -12.06 17.16 -3.61
C THR A 92 -12.12 16.30 -2.33
N ILE A 93 -10.99 15.76 -1.90
CA ILE A 93 -10.91 14.94 -0.67
C ILE A 93 -11.12 15.83 0.57
N HIS A 94 -10.52 17.02 0.60
CA HIS A 94 -10.70 17.97 1.69
C HIS A 94 -12.14 18.47 1.81
N ALA A 95 -12.83 18.69 0.70
CA ALA A 95 -14.25 19.05 0.70
C ALA A 95 -15.13 17.95 1.33
N ALA A 96 -14.76 16.67 1.15
CA ALA A 96 -15.53 15.54 1.68
C ALA A 96 -15.20 15.21 3.15
N TYR A 97 -13.97 15.46 3.61
CA TYR A 97 -13.48 14.97 4.90
C TYR A 97 -12.76 16.02 5.75
N GLY A 98 -12.81 17.30 5.37
CA GLY A 98 -12.12 18.40 6.08
C GLY A 98 -12.55 18.57 7.52
N ASP A 99 -13.78 18.20 7.88
CA ASP A 99 -14.32 18.28 9.23
C ASP A 99 -13.79 17.15 10.17
N LEU A 100 -13.11 16.15 9.62
CA LEU A 100 -12.58 15.05 10.42
C LEU A 100 -11.25 15.41 11.06
N HIS A 101 -11.00 14.83 12.24
CA HIS A 101 -9.72 14.96 12.91
C HIS A 101 -8.57 14.46 12.01
N TRP A 102 -7.40 15.07 12.07
CA TRP A 102 -6.27 14.80 11.20
C TRP A 102 -5.81 13.31 11.17
N VAL A 103 -5.95 12.56 12.28
CA VAL A 103 -5.64 11.10 12.33
C VAL A 103 -6.81 10.20 11.96
N HIS A 104 -7.95 10.74 11.50
CA HIS A 104 -9.11 9.90 11.25
C HIS A 104 -8.89 9.01 10.04
N VAL A 105 -9.34 7.74 10.12
CA VAL A 105 -9.07 6.72 9.10
C VAL A 105 -9.67 7.02 7.73
N LEU A 106 -10.79 7.77 7.65
CA LEU A 106 -11.47 8.01 6.37
C LEU A 106 -10.71 8.99 5.48
N ASN A 107 -10.29 10.14 6.03
CA ASN A 107 -9.52 11.13 5.28
C ASN A 107 -8.15 10.55 4.87
N ASN A 108 -7.45 9.88 5.78
CA ASN A 108 -6.15 9.31 5.47
C ASN A 108 -6.23 8.15 4.48
N ALA A 109 -7.26 7.30 4.54
CA ALA A 109 -7.47 6.26 3.52
C ALA A 109 -7.79 6.85 2.13
N ALA A 110 -8.58 7.92 2.06
CA ALA A 110 -8.83 8.63 0.81
C ALA A 110 -7.54 9.21 0.21
N VAL A 111 -6.70 9.85 1.04
CA VAL A 111 -5.39 10.38 0.64
C VAL A 111 -4.45 9.28 0.15
N ILE A 112 -4.35 8.16 0.87
CA ILE A 112 -3.50 7.03 0.47
C ILE A 112 -3.96 6.46 -0.87
N ALA A 113 -5.27 6.23 -1.04
CA ALA A 113 -5.83 5.71 -2.29
C ALA A 113 -5.60 6.70 -3.45
N TYR A 114 -5.77 7.99 -3.20
CA TYR A 114 -5.49 9.06 -4.17
C TYR A 114 -4.03 9.10 -4.56
N ALA A 115 -3.12 9.14 -3.59
CA ALA A 115 -1.69 9.25 -3.85
C ALA A 115 -1.12 8.05 -4.61
N LEU A 116 -1.60 6.86 -4.31
CA LEU A 116 -1.27 5.65 -5.05
C LEU A 116 -1.79 5.72 -6.49
N THR A 117 -3.05 6.14 -6.69
CA THR A 117 -3.67 6.18 -8.02
C THR A 117 -3.10 7.30 -8.88
N ALA A 118 -2.97 8.52 -8.37
CA ALA A 118 -2.42 9.67 -9.09
C ALA A 118 -0.92 9.52 -9.37
N GLY A 119 -0.19 8.91 -8.43
CA GLY A 119 1.26 8.66 -8.54
C GLY A 119 1.65 7.36 -9.25
N ARG A 120 0.70 6.65 -9.90
CA ARG A 120 0.95 5.30 -10.47
C ARG A 120 2.00 5.23 -11.58
N GLY A 121 2.38 6.39 -12.16
CA GLY A 121 3.33 6.40 -13.27
C GLY A 121 2.77 5.79 -14.57
N ALA A 122 3.53 5.84 -15.63
CA ALA A 122 3.12 5.35 -16.95
C ALA A 122 3.10 3.81 -17.04
N ASP A 123 3.94 3.13 -16.26
CA ASP A 123 4.05 1.67 -16.21
C ASP A 123 3.07 1.03 -15.20
N GLY A 124 2.33 1.85 -14.46
CA GLY A 124 1.39 1.40 -13.43
C GLY A 124 2.03 0.94 -12.11
N ARG A 125 3.36 0.94 -12.00
CA ARG A 125 4.08 0.45 -10.81
C ARG A 125 4.23 1.49 -9.71
N GLY A 126 3.88 2.74 -10.00
CA GLY A 126 3.98 3.87 -9.11
C GLY A 126 5.32 4.61 -9.26
N ASP A 127 5.28 5.94 -9.26
CA ASP A 127 6.48 6.75 -9.02
C ASP A 127 6.63 6.99 -7.53
N PHE A 128 7.69 6.47 -6.92
CA PHE A 128 7.92 6.55 -5.48
C PHE A 128 7.92 8.01 -5.00
N GLY A 129 8.64 8.86 -5.71
CA GLY A 129 8.78 10.26 -5.32
C GLY A 129 7.48 11.05 -5.45
N ALA A 130 6.78 10.87 -6.56
CA ALA A 130 5.49 11.54 -6.80
C ALA A 130 4.42 11.05 -5.82
N SER A 131 4.29 9.74 -5.63
CA SER A 131 3.29 9.17 -4.73
C SER A 131 3.47 9.63 -3.28
N VAL A 132 4.72 9.60 -2.76
CA VAL A 132 5.02 10.08 -1.41
C VAL A 132 4.80 11.59 -1.29
N ALA A 133 5.21 12.37 -2.31
CA ALA A 133 5.01 13.82 -2.31
C ALA A 133 3.52 14.18 -2.27
N ILE A 134 2.66 13.50 -3.06
CA ILE A 134 1.22 13.71 -3.05
C ILE A 134 0.64 13.40 -1.65
N ALA A 135 1.00 12.25 -1.05
CA ALA A 135 0.51 11.86 0.26
C ALA A 135 0.86 12.88 1.35
N VAL A 136 2.09 13.42 1.32
CA VAL A 136 2.55 14.42 2.29
C VAL A 136 1.93 15.80 2.01
N THR A 137 1.78 16.20 0.74
CA THR A 137 1.14 17.47 0.36
C THR A 137 -0.32 17.54 0.79
N ALA A 138 -0.99 16.40 0.89
CA ALA A 138 -2.39 16.32 1.34
C ALA A 138 -2.59 16.86 2.77
N GLY A 139 -1.56 16.90 3.60
CA GLY A 139 -1.68 17.24 5.01
C GLY A 139 -2.25 16.10 5.84
N TRP A 140 -2.89 16.42 6.97
CA TRP A 140 -3.40 15.47 7.97
C TRP A 140 -2.27 14.59 8.57
N ASP A 141 -2.39 13.27 8.54
CA ASP A 141 -1.42 12.32 9.10
C ASP A 141 -0.35 11.97 8.06
N THR A 142 0.51 12.93 7.77
CA THR A 142 1.45 12.90 6.63
C THR A 142 2.50 11.82 6.73
N ASP A 143 2.99 11.52 7.92
CA ASP A 143 4.02 10.51 8.17
C ASP A 143 3.44 9.09 8.00
N SER A 144 2.27 8.80 8.55
CA SER A 144 1.59 7.51 8.39
C SER A 144 1.13 7.28 6.95
N ALA A 145 0.55 8.31 6.31
CA ALA A 145 0.13 8.22 4.91
C ALA A 145 1.34 8.04 3.97
N GLY A 146 2.39 8.86 4.16
CA GLY A 146 3.63 8.76 3.40
C GLY A 146 4.34 7.42 3.57
N ALA A 147 4.38 6.89 4.81
CA ALA A 147 4.95 5.58 5.09
C ALA A 147 4.16 4.44 4.42
N THR A 148 2.83 4.51 4.43
CA THR A 148 1.97 3.50 3.79
C THR A 148 2.16 3.51 2.28
N VAL A 149 2.09 4.68 1.65
CA VAL A 149 2.28 4.86 0.21
C VAL A 149 3.68 4.44 -0.22
N GLY A 150 4.71 4.93 0.49
CA GLY A 150 6.10 4.56 0.22
C GLY A 150 6.37 3.06 0.39
N GLY A 151 5.73 2.42 1.38
CA GLY A 151 5.82 0.97 1.58
C GLY A 151 5.21 0.17 0.43
N VAL A 152 4.07 0.59 -0.11
CA VAL A 152 3.42 -0.05 -1.26
C VAL A 152 4.25 0.11 -2.53
N VAL A 153 4.58 1.36 -2.90
CA VAL A 153 5.32 1.64 -4.14
C VAL A 153 6.74 1.09 -4.06
N GLY A 154 7.38 1.18 -2.88
CA GLY A 154 8.71 0.60 -2.68
C GLY A 154 8.74 -0.93 -2.82
N ALA A 155 7.67 -1.63 -2.40
CA ALA A 155 7.56 -3.08 -2.60
C ALA A 155 7.34 -3.45 -4.07
N LEU A 156 6.56 -2.65 -4.81
CA LEU A 156 6.33 -2.84 -6.25
C LEU A 156 7.59 -2.60 -7.08
N GLN A 157 8.36 -1.58 -6.76
CA GLN A 157 9.54 -1.19 -7.54
C GLN A 157 10.83 -1.91 -7.12
N GLY A 158 10.89 -2.37 -5.87
CA GLY A 158 12.14 -2.83 -5.27
C GLY A 158 13.12 -1.68 -5.01
N VAL A 159 14.24 -1.97 -4.35
CA VAL A 159 15.23 -0.95 -3.96
C VAL A 159 15.84 -0.23 -5.17
N GLU A 160 15.99 -0.91 -6.28
CA GLU A 160 16.57 -0.34 -7.51
C GLU A 160 15.66 0.71 -8.17
N GLY A 161 14.33 0.60 -7.97
CA GLY A 161 13.36 1.56 -8.47
C GLY A 161 13.20 2.80 -7.59
N ILE A 162 13.71 2.77 -6.35
CA ILE A 162 13.65 3.92 -5.45
C ILE A 162 14.82 4.85 -5.73
N GLY A 163 14.53 6.10 -6.09
CA GLY A 163 15.55 7.09 -6.41
C GLY A 163 16.54 7.32 -5.26
N GLN A 164 17.85 7.46 -5.60
CA GLN A 164 18.93 7.59 -4.61
C GLN A 164 18.76 8.76 -3.62
N ARG A 165 18.01 9.80 -3.98
CA ARG A 165 17.69 10.91 -3.06
C ARG A 165 16.96 10.45 -1.81
N TRP A 166 16.24 9.33 -1.88
CA TRP A 166 15.49 8.73 -0.78
C TRP A 166 16.29 7.69 0.01
N THR A 167 17.12 6.90 -0.69
CA THR A 167 17.86 5.79 -0.08
C THR A 167 19.21 6.21 0.49
N ARG A 168 19.91 7.15 -0.17
CA ARG A 168 21.24 7.60 0.23
C ARG A 168 21.32 8.20 1.64
N PRO A 169 20.37 9.03 2.10
CA PRO A 169 20.42 9.58 3.46
C PRO A 169 20.29 8.53 4.56
N LEU A 170 19.67 7.36 4.26
CA LEU A 170 19.51 6.27 5.21
C LEU A 170 20.77 5.39 5.32
N ASP A 171 21.64 5.42 4.32
CA ASP A 171 22.85 4.60 4.23
C ASP A 171 22.61 3.11 4.55
N GLY A 172 21.44 2.59 4.20
CA GLY A 172 21.03 1.22 4.46
C GLY A 172 20.68 0.92 5.92
N HIS A 173 20.54 1.92 6.77
CA HIS A 173 20.25 1.78 8.18
C HIS A 173 18.87 2.34 8.56
N ILE A 174 18.30 1.78 9.63
CA ILE A 174 17.10 2.28 10.28
C ILE A 174 17.36 2.37 11.78
N ALA A 175 17.23 3.58 12.33
CA ALA A 175 17.30 3.79 13.77
C ALA A 175 15.93 3.47 14.42
N THR A 176 15.95 2.79 15.55
CA THR A 176 14.75 2.43 16.29
C THR A 176 15.00 2.46 17.79
N SER A 177 13.97 2.82 18.57
CA SER A 177 13.95 2.71 20.02
C SER A 177 13.67 1.27 20.52
N LEU A 178 13.38 0.35 19.62
CA LEU A 178 13.14 -1.06 19.97
C LEU A 178 14.44 -1.74 20.41
N PRO A 179 14.36 -2.86 21.16
CA PRO A 179 15.54 -3.64 21.53
C PRO A 179 16.36 -4.02 20.29
N GLY A 180 17.66 -3.73 20.33
CA GLY A 180 18.56 -3.91 19.21
C GLY A 180 19.04 -2.61 18.55
N GLY A 181 18.42 -1.47 18.88
CA GLY A 181 18.83 -0.14 18.40
C GLY A 181 18.84 -0.02 16.88
N GLU A 182 19.89 0.58 16.33
CA GLU A 182 20.08 0.73 14.89
C GLU A 182 20.23 -0.63 14.20
N GLN A 183 19.51 -0.84 13.09
CA GLN A 183 19.48 -2.07 12.32
C GLN A 183 19.84 -1.80 10.86
N ARG A 184 20.49 -2.76 10.20
CA ARG A 184 20.66 -2.70 8.75
C ARG A 184 19.38 -3.21 8.05
N ILE A 185 18.92 -2.48 7.06
CA ILE A 185 17.70 -2.83 6.31
C ILE A 185 17.83 -4.22 5.66
N VAL A 186 19.02 -4.56 5.12
CA VAL A 186 19.27 -5.86 4.49
C VAL A 186 19.17 -7.01 5.48
N ASP A 187 19.61 -6.81 6.73
CA ASP A 187 19.56 -7.84 7.77
C ASP A 187 18.09 -8.06 8.24
N LEU A 188 17.31 -6.98 8.34
CA LEU A 188 15.88 -7.06 8.63
C LEU A 188 15.13 -7.79 7.52
N ALA A 189 15.45 -7.51 6.26
CA ALA A 189 14.87 -8.18 5.11
C ALA A 189 15.18 -9.68 5.12
N ALA A 190 16.46 -10.07 5.33
CA ALA A 190 16.87 -11.46 5.41
C ALA A 190 16.15 -12.22 6.54
N ARG A 191 16.03 -11.63 7.72
CA ARG A 191 15.28 -12.20 8.85
C ARG A 191 13.80 -12.36 8.54
N THR A 192 13.21 -11.39 7.83
CA THR A 192 11.79 -11.45 7.41
C THR A 192 11.56 -12.60 6.43
N VAL A 193 12.44 -12.77 5.43
CA VAL A 193 12.37 -13.88 4.48
C VAL A 193 12.51 -15.24 5.20
N ALA A 194 13.45 -15.37 6.13
CA ALA A 194 13.60 -16.61 6.90
C ALA A 194 12.32 -16.96 7.69
N LEU A 195 11.67 -15.96 8.31
CA LEU A 195 10.40 -16.17 9.01
C LEU A 195 9.25 -16.57 8.07
N ALA A 196 9.18 -15.98 6.88
CA ALA A 196 8.19 -16.32 5.88
C ALA A 196 8.34 -17.78 5.41
N THR A 197 9.58 -18.23 5.19
CA THR A 197 9.90 -19.62 4.79
C THR A 197 9.50 -20.62 5.87
N VAL A 198 9.81 -20.36 7.13
CA VAL A 198 9.41 -21.23 8.27
C VAL A 198 7.89 -21.29 8.43
N ALA A 199 7.19 -20.21 8.14
CA ALA A 199 5.73 -20.15 8.21
C ALA A 199 5.01 -20.86 7.04
N GLY A 200 5.74 -21.45 6.09
CA GLY A 200 5.19 -22.17 4.94
C GLY A 200 4.53 -21.26 3.88
N VAL A 201 4.82 -19.96 3.92
CA VAL A 201 4.16 -18.96 3.06
C VAL A 201 4.83 -18.82 1.68
N GLY A 202 5.98 -19.45 1.48
CA GLY A 202 6.77 -19.33 0.24
C GLY A 202 6.56 -20.41 -0.84
N ALA A 203 5.71 -21.42 -0.62
CA ALA A 203 5.63 -22.59 -1.49
C ALA A 203 4.32 -22.73 -2.34
N GLY A 204 3.53 -21.67 -2.47
CA GLY A 204 2.21 -21.75 -3.12
C GLY A 204 1.94 -20.66 -4.14
N GLY A 205 2.74 -20.52 -5.21
CA GLY A 205 2.42 -19.53 -6.23
C GLY A 205 3.33 -19.63 -7.45
N GLY A 206 3.04 -20.52 -8.37
CA GLY A 206 3.79 -20.58 -9.63
C GLY A 206 3.51 -21.79 -10.50
N GLY A 207 2.32 -22.37 -10.40
CA GLY A 207 1.85 -23.33 -11.40
C GLY A 207 1.35 -22.59 -12.63
N ARG A 208 2.23 -22.24 -13.57
CA ARG A 208 1.80 -22.03 -14.96
C ARG A 208 1.32 -23.38 -15.49
N GLY A 209 0.03 -23.55 -15.61
CA GLY A 209 -0.55 -24.69 -16.31
C GLY A 209 0.02 -24.78 -17.74
N PRO A 210 0.20 -25.99 -18.32
CA PRO A 210 0.72 -26.14 -19.66
C PRO A 210 -0.23 -25.44 -20.65
N ARG A 211 0.32 -24.58 -21.52
CA ARG A 211 -0.37 -24.12 -22.73
C ARG A 211 -0.77 -25.30 -23.53
N ALA A 212 -2.07 -25.50 -23.79
CA ALA A 212 -2.56 -26.39 -24.79
C ALA A 212 -2.03 -25.93 -26.17
N GLU A 213 -1.15 -26.71 -26.77
CA GLU A 213 -0.78 -26.59 -28.18
C GLU A 213 -2.04 -26.89 -29.01
N ALA A 214 -2.54 -25.87 -29.70
CA ALA A 214 -3.52 -26.06 -30.74
C ALA A 214 -2.82 -26.77 -31.91
N GLY A 215 -3.04 -28.07 -32.02
CA GLY A 215 -2.60 -28.86 -33.16
C GLY A 215 -3.33 -28.41 -34.41
N ALA A 216 -2.57 -27.95 -35.39
CA ALA A 216 -3.00 -27.90 -36.78
C ALA A 216 -3.06 -29.32 -37.33
N GLY A 217 -4.17 -29.66 -37.95
CA GLY A 217 -4.28 -30.95 -38.62
C GLY A 217 -5.56 -31.09 -39.39
N GLY A 218 -5.41 -31.12 -40.73
CA GLY A 218 -6.37 -31.69 -41.67
C GLY A 218 -7.35 -30.75 -42.29
#